data_da961e6250cfce62e67e904521355fce
#
_entry.id   da961e6250cfce62e67e904521355fce
#
_cell.length_a   1.000
_cell.length_b   1.000
_cell.length_c   1.000
_cell.angle_alpha   90.00
_cell.angle_beta   90.00
_cell.angle_gamma   90.00
#
_symmetry.space_group_name_H-M   'P 1'
#
loop_
_entity.id
_entity.type
_entity.pdbx_description
1 polymer ?
#
loop_
_entity_poly.entity_id
_entity_poly.type
_entity_poly.pdbx_seq_one_letter_code
_entity_poly.pdbx_strand_id
1 'polypeptide(L)'
;MSTRKAVIGYYFIPTNQINNYTESDTSAVPFPVSNITPAKAKQLTHINFSFLDINSNLECAWDPATNDAKARDVVNRLTALKAHNPSLRIMFSIGGWYYSNDLGVSHANYVNAMKTPASRTKFAQSCVRIMKDYGFDGVDIDWEYPQASEVDGFIAALQEIRTLLNQQTVADGRQALPYQLTIAGAGGAFFLSRYYSKLAQIVAPLDYINLMTYDLAGPWEKITNHQAALFGDAAGPTFYNALREANLGWSWEELTRAFPSPFSLTVDAAVQQHLMMEGVPSAKIVMGVPFYGRAFKGVSGSNGGQYSSHSTPGEDPYPGTDYWLVGCEECVRDKDPRIASYRQLEQMLQGNYGYQRLWNDKTKTPYLYHAQNGLFVTYDDAESFKYKAKYIKQQQLGGVMFWHLGQDNRNGDLLAALDRYFNAADYDDSQLDMGTGLRYTGVGPGNLPIMTAPAYVPGTTYAQGALVSYQGYVWQTKWGYITSAPGSDSAWLKVGRVA
;
A
#
# COMPACT_ATOMS: atom_id res chain seq x y z
N MET A 1 -17.25 19.65 9.62
CA MET A 1 -17.45 19.07 8.26
C MET A 1 -16.59 17.86 8.17
N SER A 2 -17.14 16.69 7.86
CA SER A 2 -16.30 15.49 7.60
C SER A 2 -15.47 15.78 6.36
N THR A 3 -14.13 15.76 6.47
CA THR A 3 -13.25 15.89 5.32
C THR A 3 -13.44 14.64 4.46
N ARG A 4 -13.67 14.84 3.15
CA ARG A 4 -13.77 13.74 2.18
C ARG A 4 -12.53 12.84 2.30
N LYS A 5 -12.75 11.52 2.36
CA LYS A 5 -11.67 10.53 2.35
C LYS A 5 -10.93 10.59 1.02
N ALA A 6 -9.61 10.41 1.05
CA ALA A 6 -8.82 10.29 -0.17
C ALA A 6 -9.23 9.05 -0.96
N VAL A 7 -9.35 9.20 -2.28
CA VAL A 7 -9.55 8.13 -3.26
C VAL A 7 -8.47 8.34 -4.31
N ILE A 8 -7.40 7.56 -4.23
CA ILE A 8 -6.16 7.73 -4.99
C ILE A 8 -6.04 6.61 -6.01
N GLY A 9 -6.09 6.93 -7.30
CA GLY A 9 -5.90 5.96 -8.38
C GLY A 9 -4.54 6.12 -9.05
N TYR A 10 -3.78 5.03 -9.19
CA TYR A 10 -2.61 5.04 -10.04
C TYR A 10 -3.02 4.97 -11.52
N TYR A 11 -2.45 5.82 -12.35
CA TYR A 11 -2.58 5.78 -13.80
C TYR A 11 -1.28 5.26 -14.39
N PHE A 12 -1.23 3.95 -14.58
CA PHE A 12 -0.07 3.27 -15.14
C PHE A 12 -0.12 3.27 -16.66
N ILE A 13 0.93 3.82 -17.30
CA ILE A 13 1.13 3.82 -18.74
C ILE A 13 2.62 3.67 -19.04
N PRO A 14 3.08 2.53 -19.59
CA PRO A 14 4.47 2.32 -19.90
C PRO A 14 4.94 3.15 -21.11
N THR A 15 6.24 3.38 -21.20
CA THR A 15 6.90 4.23 -22.22
C THR A 15 6.47 3.92 -23.65
N ASN A 16 6.35 2.64 -24.03
CA ASN A 16 5.89 2.27 -25.36
C ASN A 16 4.45 2.72 -25.65
N GLN A 17 3.57 2.71 -24.67
CA GLN A 17 2.21 3.22 -24.80
C GLN A 17 2.17 4.76 -24.83
N ILE A 18 3.02 5.43 -24.04
CA ILE A 18 3.17 6.89 -24.12
C ILE A 18 3.59 7.29 -25.53
N ASN A 19 4.62 6.65 -26.09
CA ASN A 19 5.16 6.98 -27.41
C ASN A 19 4.16 6.75 -28.55
N ASN A 20 3.26 5.78 -28.39
CA ASN A 20 2.20 5.47 -29.34
C ASN A 20 0.83 6.00 -28.89
N TYR A 21 0.80 6.98 -27.98
CA TYR A 21 -0.44 7.44 -27.37
C TYR A 21 -1.43 7.98 -28.39
N THR A 22 -2.65 7.48 -28.29
CA THR A 22 -3.84 7.91 -29.03
C THR A 22 -5.10 7.57 -28.23
N GLU A 23 -6.15 8.39 -28.37
CA GLU A 23 -7.44 8.15 -27.70
C GLU A 23 -8.31 7.13 -28.42
N SER A 24 -8.03 6.85 -29.70
CA SER A 24 -8.90 6.03 -30.55
C SER A 24 -8.44 4.60 -30.73
N ASP A 25 -7.16 4.30 -30.48
CA ASP A 25 -6.60 2.96 -30.65
C ASP A 25 -6.33 2.28 -29.30
N THR A 26 -7.32 1.53 -28.82
CA THR A 26 -7.20 0.77 -27.56
C THR A 26 -6.31 -0.47 -27.68
N SER A 27 -5.83 -0.83 -28.87
CA SER A 27 -4.82 -1.88 -29.03
C SER A 27 -3.43 -1.37 -28.66
N ALA A 28 -3.13 -0.10 -28.98
CA ALA A 28 -1.87 0.55 -28.62
C ALA A 28 -1.89 1.06 -27.17
N VAL A 29 -3.02 1.62 -26.72
CA VAL A 29 -3.22 2.16 -25.36
C VAL A 29 -4.52 1.58 -24.78
N PRO A 30 -4.45 0.46 -24.03
CA PRO A 30 -5.64 -0.22 -23.52
C PRO A 30 -6.55 0.63 -22.62
N PHE A 31 -5.96 1.64 -21.95
CA PHE A 31 -6.70 2.56 -21.08
C PHE A 31 -6.26 4.02 -21.36
N PRO A 32 -6.74 4.67 -22.43
CA PRO A 32 -6.48 6.10 -22.67
C PRO A 32 -7.15 6.98 -21.62
N VAL A 33 -6.69 8.24 -21.50
CA VAL A 33 -7.21 9.20 -20.50
C VAL A 33 -8.70 9.45 -20.65
N SER A 34 -9.25 9.38 -21.86
CA SER A 34 -10.70 9.51 -22.12
C SER A 34 -11.55 8.48 -21.38
N ASN A 35 -10.98 7.35 -20.98
CA ASN A 35 -11.68 6.37 -20.15
C ASN A 35 -11.91 6.86 -18.72
N ILE A 36 -11.21 7.93 -18.29
CA ILE A 36 -11.50 8.65 -17.06
C ILE A 36 -12.55 9.72 -17.37
N THR A 37 -13.79 9.31 -17.46
CA THR A 37 -14.93 10.19 -17.75
C THR A 37 -15.08 11.30 -16.69
N PRO A 38 -15.83 12.39 -16.97
CA PRO A 38 -16.15 13.42 -15.98
C PRO A 38 -16.72 12.86 -14.66
N ALA A 39 -17.53 11.79 -14.74
CA ALA A 39 -18.08 11.11 -13.57
C ALA A 39 -16.96 10.44 -12.75
N LYS A 40 -16.09 9.67 -13.39
CA LYS A 40 -14.95 9.03 -12.74
C LYS A 40 -13.98 10.05 -12.14
N ALA A 41 -13.71 11.16 -12.84
CA ALA A 41 -12.85 12.23 -12.32
C ALA A 41 -13.40 12.85 -11.02
N LYS A 42 -14.73 12.97 -10.88
CA LYS A 42 -15.38 13.45 -9.65
C LYS A 42 -15.28 12.47 -8.48
N GLN A 43 -15.15 11.19 -8.76
CA GLN A 43 -14.99 10.14 -7.74
C GLN A 43 -13.59 10.12 -7.14
N LEU A 44 -12.59 10.56 -7.89
CA LEU A 44 -11.18 10.61 -7.48
C LEU A 44 -10.83 11.88 -6.70
N THR A 45 -9.87 11.77 -5.80
CA THR A 45 -9.19 12.92 -5.19
C THR A 45 -7.78 13.10 -5.75
N HIS A 46 -7.12 12.01 -6.15
CA HIS A 46 -5.78 12.00 -6.71
C HIS A 46 -5.69 11.01 -7.88
N ILE A 47 -4.87 11.38 -8.84
CA ILE A 47 -4.35 10.47 -9.87
C ILE A 47 -2.83 10.52 -9.78
N ASN A 48 -2.18 9.38 -9.49
CA ASN A 48 -0.73 9.23 -9.50
C ASN A 48 -0.31 8.69 -10.86
N PHE A 49 0.25 9.55 -11.71
CA PHE A 49 0.84 9.13 -12.99
C PHE A 49 2.05 8.22 -12.73
N SER A 50 2.14 7.06 -13.36
CA SER A 50 3.15 6.01 -13.08
C SER A 50 3.78 5.50 -14.37
N PHE A 51 5.10 5.49 -14.50
CA PHE A 51 6.11 5.91 -13.54
C PHE A 51 7.17 6.79 -14.21
N LEU A 52 7.75 7.70 -13.43
CA LEU A 52 9.04 8.27 -13.70
C LEU A 52 10.11 7.45 -12.96
N ASP A 53 11.39 7.75 -13.21
CA ASP A 53 12.51 7.02 -12.64
C ASP A 53 13.60 7.97 -12.10
N ILE A 54 14.62 7.42 -11.46
CA ILE A 54 15.87 8.12 -11.13
C ILE A 54 16.93 7.72 -12.13
N ASN A 55 17.40 8.67 -12.94
CA ASN A 55 18.41 8.43 -13.96
C ASN A 55 19.83 8.29 -13.40
N SER A 56 20.78 7.95 -14.23
CA SER A 56 22.19 7.80 -13.85
C SER A 56 22.87 9.10 -13.35
N ASN A 57 22.26 10.26 -13.61
CA ASN A 57 22.68 11.54 -13.06
C ASN A 57 22.09 11.81 -11.67
N LEU A 58 21.35 10.84 -11.09
CA LEU A 58 20.67 10.94 -9.80
C LEU A 58 19.58 12.03 -9.77
N GLU A 59 18.91 12.22 -10.90
CA GLU A 59 17.79 13.13 -11.05
C GLU A 59 16.51 12.35 -11.35
N CYS A 60 15.36 12.86 -10.84
CA CYS A 60 14.06 12.44 -11.32
C CYS A 60 13.95 12.74 -12.82
N ALA A 61 13.56 11.76 -13.61
CA ALA A 61 13.48 11.86 -15.06
C ALA A 61 12.45 10.87 -15.63
N TRP A 62 12.00 11.17 -16.84
CA TRP A 62 11.34 10.19 -17.68
C TRP A 62 12.32 9.09 -18.11
N ASP A 63 11.81 7.90 -18.41
CA ASP A 63 12.59 6.89 -19.13
C ASP A 63 13.21 7.54 -20.39
N PRO A 64 14.51 7.33 -20.65
CA PRO A 64 15.19 7.98 -21.79
C PRO A 64 14.57 7.73 -23.16
N ALA A 65 13.81 6.63 -23.31
CA ALA A 65 13.09 6.31 -24.53
C ALA A 65 11.76 7.05 -24.66
N THR A 66 11.31 7.76 -23.61
CA THR A 66 10.01 8.47 -23.62
C THR A 66 10.05 9.68 -24.53
N ASN A 67 9.07 9.80 -25.44
CA ASN A 67 8.87 10.99 -26.25
C ASN A 67 8.23 12.11 -25.40
N ASP A 68 8.97 13.20 -25.18
CA ASP A 68 8.56 14.31 -24.33
C ASP A 68 7.23 14.94 -24.77
N ALA A 69 7.02 15.15 -26.07
CA ALA A 69 5.79 15.75 -26.58
C ALA A 69 4.56 14.85 -26.32
N LYS A 70 4.74 13.54 -26.42
CA LYS A 70 3.70 12.55 -26.10
C LYS A 70 3.43 12.47 -24.61
N ALA A 71 4.47 12.50 -23.79
CA ALA A 71 4.34 12.53 -22.34
C ALA A 71 3.55 13.79 -21.89
N ARG A 72 3.89 14.97 -22.47
CA ARG A 72 3.15 16.22 -22.21
C ARG A 72 1.70 16.13 -22.65
N ASP A 73 1.41 15.52 -23.79
CA ASP A 73 0.01 15.33 -24.25
C ASP A 73 -0.79 14.51 -23.23
N VAL A 74 -0.26 13.38 -22.76
CA VAL A 74 -0.91 12.55 -21.75
C VAL A 74 -1.14 13.32 -20.44
N VAL A 75 -0.11 13.99 -19.92
CA VAL A 75 -0.21 14.76 -18.67
C VAL A 75 -1.19 15.93 -18.79
N ASN A 76 -1.20 16.64 -19.93
CA ASN A 76 -2.15 17.73 -20.19
C ASN A 76 -3.60 17.22 -20.20
N ARG A 77 -3.85 16.03 -20.76
CA ARG A 77 -5.18 15.41 -20.75
C ARG A 77 -5.60 15.03 -19.32
N LEU A 78 -4.70 14.47 -18.52
CA LEU A 78 -4.97 14.22 -17.10
C LEU A 78 -5.29 15.51 -16.35
N THR A 79 -4.49 16.55 -16.58
CA THR A 79 -4.70 17.89 -15.96
C THR A 79 -6.03 18.51 -16.37
N ALA A 80 -6.46 18.32 -17.62
CA ALA A 80 -7.76 18.82 -18.12
C ALA A 80 -8.95 18.22 -17.35
N LEU A 81 -8.81 17.07 -16.70
CA LEU A 81 -9.85 16.48 -15.83
C LEU A 81 -10.21 17.41 -14.66
N LYS A 82 -9.34 18.34 -14.26
CA LYS A 82 -9.62 19.36 -13.23
C LYS A 82 -10.77 20.29 -13.61
N ALA A 83 -11.09 20.43 -14.89
CA ALA A 83 -12.30 21.15 -15.33
C ALA A 83 -13.58 20.51 -14.77
N HIS A 84 -13.57 19.20 -14.49
CA HIS A 84 -14.69 18.45 -13.94
C HIS A 84 -14.60 18.28 -12.41
N ASN A 85 -13.40 18.37 -11.85
CA ASN A 85 -13.12 18.28 -10.42
C ASN A 85 -11.95 19.21 -10.05
N PRO A 86 -12.20 20.49 -9.70
CA PRO A 86 -11.14 21.45 -9.41
C PRO A 86 -10.24 21.08 -8.22
N SER A 87 -10.70 20.20 -7.34
CA SER A 87 -9.90 19.71 -6.21
C SER A 87 -9.04 18.48 -6.53
N LEU A 88 -9.18 17.91 -7.74
CA LEU A 88 -8.40 16.75 -8.18
C LEU A 88 -6.91 17.09 -8.22
N ARG A 89 -6.10 16.23 -7.64
CA ARG A 89 -4.64 16.29 -7.69
C ARG A 89 -4.11 15.36 -8.77
N ILE A 90 -3.29 15.88 -9.66
CA ILE A 90 -2.53 15.06 -10.61
C ILE A 90 -1.08 15.05 -10.14
N MET A 91 -0.64 13.91 -9.62
CA MET A 91 0.69 13.71 -9.09
C MET A 91 1.48 12.79 -10.03
N PHE A 92 2.78 12.74 -9.90
CA PHE A 92 3.59 11.71 -10.54
C PHE A 92 4.29 10.85 -9.49
N SER A 93 4.41 9.57 -9.80
CA SER A 93 5.09 8.58 -8.99
C SER A 93 6.44 8.21 -9.59
N ILE A 94 7.45 8.08 -8.73
CA ILE A 94 8.83 7.75 -9.10
C ILE A 94 9.13 6.36 -8.58
N GLY A 95 9.41 5.39 -9.46
CA GLY A 95 9.80 4.04 -9.05
C GLY A 95 8.90 2.95 -9.55
N GLY A 96 8.25 2.25 -8.61
CA GLY A 96 7.57 0.99 -8.84
C GLY A 96 8.54 -0.19 -8.88
N TRP A 97 7.98 -1.40 -8.80
CA TRP A 97 8.74 -2.65 -8.67
C TRP A 97 9.83 -2.80 -9.74
N TYR A 98 9.51 -2.53 -11.02
CA TYR A 98 10.45 -2.73 -12.12
C TYR A 98 11.73 -1.90 -11.99
N TYR A 99 11.62 -0.65 -11.53
CA TYR A 99 12.78 0.25 -11.44
C TYR A 99 13.53 0.13 -10.11
N SER A 100 12.80 -0.02 -9.00
CA SER A 100 13.32 0.32 -7.68
C SER A 100 13.53 -0.84 -6.71
N ASN A 101 13.04 -2.08 -7.01
CA ASN A 101 13.27 -3.23 -6.12
C ASN A 101 14.75 -3.62 -6.07
N ASP A 102 15.14 -4.50 -5.16
CA ASP A 102 16.53 -4.90 -4.93
C ASP A 102 17.26 -5.42 -6.20
N LEU A 103 16.51 -5.88 -7.21
CA LEU A 103 16.99 -6.32 -8.52
C LEU A 103 16.53 -5.37 -9.64
N GLY A 104 15.92 -4.25 -9.30
CA GLY A 104 15.35 -3.29 -10.24
C GLY A 104 16.42 -2.65 -11.14
N VAL A 105 16.02 -2.29 -12.35
CA VAL A 105 16.96 -1.80 -13.39
C VAL A 105 17.65 -0.49 -12.99
N SER A 106 17.05 0.28 -12.09
CA SER A 106 17.59 1.55 -11.59
C SER A 106 17.90 1.54 -10.08
N HIS A 107 17.81 0.39 -9.40
CA HIS A 107 18.00 0.30 -7.95
C HIS A 107 19.22 1.07 -7.42
N ALA A 108 20.38 0.92 -8.08
CA ALA A 108 21.61 1.64 -7.69
C ALA A 108 21.47 3.16 -7.75
N ASN A 109 20.61 3.71 -8.62
CA ASN A 109 20.37 5.15 -8.71
C ASN A 109 19.58 5.64 -7.49
N TYR A 110 18.60 4.85 -6.98
CA TYR A 110 17.86 5.15 -5.75
C TYR A 110 18.79 5.23 -4.55
N VAL A 111 19.63 4.19 -4.37
CA VAL A 111 20.62 4.15 -3.30
C VAL A 111 21.57 5.36 -3.38
N ASN A 112 22.12 5.64 -4.56
CA ASN A 112 23.09 6.72 -4.74
C ASN A 112 22.45 8.12 -4.63
N ALA A 113 21.21 8.30 -5.08
CA ALA A 113 20.50 9.57 -4.93
C ALA A 113 20.27 9.95 -3.46
N MET A 114 20.05 8.95 -2.59
CA MET A 114 19.81 9.16 -1.16
C MET A 114 21.10 9.26 -0.32
N LYS A 115 22.25 8.89 -0.88
CA LYS A 115 23.48 8.65 -0.12
C LYS A 115 24.13 9.89 0.47
N THR A 116 24.20 10.99 -0.27
CA THR A 116 24.92 12.21 0.15
C THR A 116 23.97 13.44 0.16
N PRO A 117 24.27 14.49 0.95
CA PRO A 117 23.51 15.73 0.88
C PRO A 117 23.42 16.29 -0.55
N ALA A 118 24.55 16.32 -1.29
CA ALA A 118 24.57 16.84 -2.65
C ALA A 118 23.69 16.06 -3.63
N SER A 119 23.71 14.72 -3.54
CA SER A 119 22.85 13.88 -4.40
C SER A 119 21.37 14.02 -4.04
N ARG A 120 21.02 14.11 -2.74
CA ARG A 120 19.65 14.37 -2.30
C ARG A 120 19.12 15.71 -2.76
N THR A 121 19.92 16.78 -2.63
CA THR A 121 19.54 18.12 -3.12
C THR A 121 19.29 18.09 -4.62
N LYS A 122 20.17 17.44 -5.40
CA LYS A 122 20.00 17.30 -6.84
C LYS A 122 18.70 16.55 -7.19
N PHE A 123 18.45 15.42 -6.52
CA PHE A 123 17.21 14.65 -6.68
C PHE A 123 15.97 15.50 -6.32
N ALA A 124 15.94 16.12 -5.15
CA ALA A 124 14.81 16.90 -4.69
C ALA A 124 14.50 18.09 -5.62
N GLN A 125 15.52 18.80 -6.08
CA GLN A 125 15.37 19.89 -7.03
C GLN A 125 14.82 19.40 -8.37
N SER A 126 15.27 18.24 -8.85
CA SER A 126 14.76 17.66 -10.10
C SER A 126 13.30 17.23 -9.98
N CYS A 127 12.85 16.74 -8.83
CA CYS A 127 11.44 16.42 -8.58
C CYS A 127 10.57 17.70 -8.70
N VAL A 128 10.98 18.79 -8.07
CA VAL A 128 10.23 20.05 -8.14
C VAL A 128 10.26 20.64 -9.55
N ARG A 129 11.38 20.53 -10.26
CA ARG A 129 11.49 20.94 -11.68
C ARG A 129 10.47 20.19 -12.54
N ILE A 130 10.46 18.85 -12.49
CA ILE A 130 9.50 18.02 -13.25
C ILE A 130 8.06 18.38 -12.88
N MET A 131 7.77 18.51 -11.59
CA MET A 131 6.44 18.94 -11.12
C MET A 131 5.99 20.22 -11.80
N LYS A 132 6.85 21.22 -11.86
CA LYS A 132 6.55 22.52 -12.49
C LYS A 132 6.45 22.43 -14.00
N ASP A 133 7.38 21.76 -14.65
CA ASP A 133 7.49 21.67 -16.11
C ASP A 133 6.29 20.99 -16.75
N TYR A 134 5.67 20.04 -16.04
CA TYR A 134 4.51 19.28 -16.50
C TYR A 134 3.19 19.67 -15.82
N GLY A 135 3.22 20.55 -14.81
CA GLY A 135 2.01 21.02 -14.12
C GLY A 135 1.39 20.02 -13.17
N PHE A 136 2.20 19.16 -12.57
CA PHE A 136 1.75 18.26 -11.52
C PHE A 136 1.48 18.97 -10.19
N ASP A 137 0.68 18.35 -9.31
CA ASP A 137 0.29 18.89 -8.01
C ASP A 137 1.12 18.32 -6.85
N GLY A 138 2.11 17.50 -7.13
CA GLY A 138 2.96 16.90 -6.11
C GLY A 138 3.75 15.71 -6.61
N VAL A 139 4.45 15.10 -5.66
CA VAL A 139 5.40 14.00 -5.87
C VAL A 139 4.95 12.80 -5.04
N ASP A 140 4.91 11.64 -5.65
CA ASP A 140 4.78 10.35 -5.00
C ASP A 140 6.08 9.57 -5.20
N ILE A 141 6.57 8.87 -4.18
CA ILE A 141 7.78 8.04 -4.29
C ILE A 141 7.42 6.59 -4.00
N ASP A 142 7.65 5.74 -4.96
CA ASP A 142 7.40 4.31 -4.92
C ASP A 142 8.72 3.53 -4.96
N TRP A 143 9.53 3.68 -3.91
CA TRP A 143 10.75 2.91 -3.74
C TRP A 143 10.47 1.60 -3.00
N GLU A 144 10.63 0.48 -3.68
CA GLU A 144 10.27 -0.85 -3.20
C GLU A 144 11.51 -1.73 -2.95
N TYR A 145 12.22 -1.66 -1.85
CA TYR A 145 12.03 -0.78 -0.69
C TYR A 145 13.42 -0.39 -0.19
N PRO A 146 13.60 0.75 0.51
CA PRO A 146 14.89 1.08 1.08
C PRO A 146 15.34 0.01 2.07
N GLN A 147 16.63 -0.35 2.03
CA GLN A 147 17.25 -1.19 3.04
C GLN A 147 17.46 -0.40 4.33
N ALA A 148 17.64 -1.08 5.46
CA ALA A 148 17.81 -0.43 6.77
C ALA A 148 18.96 0.60 6.79
N SER A 149 20.04 0.36 6.04
CA SER A 149 21.18 1.27 5.90
C SER A 149 20.88 2.52 5.06
N GLU A 150 19.79 2.53 4.30
CA GLU A 150 19.43 3.60 3.35
C GLU A 150 18.34 4.53 3.90
N VAL A 151 17.66 4.11 4.97
CA VAL A 151 16.49 4.78 5.52
C VAL A 151 16.79 6.21 5.96
N ASP A 152 17.94 6.48 6.57
CA ASP A 152 18.30 7.84 6.99
C ASP A 152 18.47 8.78 5.81
N GLY A 153 19.08 8.30 4.74
CA GLY A 153 19.19 9.03 3.49
C GLY A 153 17.82 9.31 2.86
N PHE A 154 16.94 8.33 2.88
CA PHE A 154 15.58 8.46 2.37
C PHE A 154 14.76 9.49 3.18
N ILE A 155 14.81 9.44 4.51
CA ILE A 155 14.16 10.43 5.38
C ILE A 155 14.66 11.84 5.06
N ALA A 156 15.97 12.02 4.93
CA ALA A 156 16.55 13.32 4.62
C ALA A 156 16.11 13.85 3.25
N ALA A 157 16.00 12.97 2.24
CA ALA A 157 15.47 13.33 0.91
C ALA A 157 14.00 13.76 0.97
N LEU A 158 13.16 13.01 1.70
CA LEU A 158 11.75 13.36 1.90
C LEU A 158 11.58 14.72 2.57
N GLN A 159 12.40 15.03 3.59
CA GLN A 159 12.39 16.33 4.26
C GLN A 159 12.81 17.47 3.34
N GLU A 160 13.80 17.25 2.49
CA GLU A 160 14.27 18.24 1.53
C GLU A 160 13.22 18.49 0.44
N ILE A 161 12.62 17.44 -0.13
CA ILE A 161 11.51 17.57 -1.09
C ILE A 161 10.35 18.34 -0.44
N ARG A 162 9.93 18.01 0.78
CA ARG A 162 8.87 18.73 1.51
C ARG A 162 9.20 20.21 1.64
N THR A 163 10.44 20.53 2.01
CA THR A 163 10.88 21.92 2.14
C THR A 163 10.75 22.68 0.84
N LEU A 164 11.21 22.10 -0.27
CA LEU A 164 11.11 22.72 -1.59
C LEU A 164 9.66 22.84 -2.07
N LEU A 165 8.82 21.83 -1.81
CA LEU A 165 7.39 21.89 -2.15
C LEU A 165 6.66 23.00 -1.37
N ASN A 166 7.01 23.19 -0.09
CA ASN A 166 6.43 24.27 0.71
C ASN A 166 6.86 25.64 0.18
N GLN A 167 8.12 25.83 -0.17
CA GLN A 167 8.63 27.06 -0.80
C GLN A 167 7.93 27.32 -2.13
N GLN A 168 7.78 26.29 -2.96
CA GLN A 168 7.12 26.40 -4.25
C GLN A 168 5.61 26.70 -4.11
N THR A 169 4.96 26.11 -3.09
CA THR A 169 3.55 26.40 -2.76
C THR A 169 3.34 27.89 -2.48
N VAL A 170 4.26 28.50 -1.72
CA VAL A 170 4.21 29.95 -1.43
C VAL A 170 4.49 30.75 -2.69
N ALA A 171 5.54 30.40 -3.44
CA ALA A 171 5.95 31.10 -4.66
C ALA A 171 4.84 31.12 -5.73
N ASP A 172 4.04 30.06 -5.82
CA ASP A 172 2.96 29.93 -6.79
C ASP A 172 1.58 30.39 -6.24
N GLY A 173 1.52 30.91 -5.01
CA GLY A 173 0.25 31.35 -4.40
C GLY A 173 -0.75 30.22 -4.14
N ARG A 174 -0.28 28.99 -3.91
CA ARG A 174 -1.11 27.79 -3.82
C ARG A 174 -1.46 27.37 -2.39
N GLN A 175 -1.49 28.30 -1.42
CA GLN A 175 -1.73 27.97 -0.01
C GLN A 175 -3.07 27.26 0.25
N ALA A 176 -4.09 27.54 -0.56
CA ALA A 176 -5.40 26.84 -0.49
C ALA A 176 -5.36 25.42 -1.06
N LEU A 177 -4.39 25.11 -1.91
CA LEU A 177 -4.22 23.82 -2.56
C LEU A 177 -2.72 23.48 -2.69
N PRO A 178 -1.99 23.28 -1.56
CA PRO A 178 -0.53 23.13 -1.53
C PRO A 178 -0.06 21.89 -2.30
N TYR A 179 1.18 21.92 -2.77
CA TYR A 179 1.81 20.74 -3.38
C TYR A 179 1.98 19.63 -2.35
N GLN A 180 1.76 18.40 -2.81
CA GLN A 180 1.75 17.23 -1.92
C GLN A 180 2.97 16.33 -2.12
N LEU A 181 3.30 15.61 -1.04
CA LEU A 181 4.31 14.56 -1.02
C LEU A 181 3.72 13.30 -0.43
N THR A 182 3.76 12.21 -1.19
CA THR A 182 3.29 10.90 -0.75
C THR A 182 4.34 9.84 -1.04
N ILE A 183 4.19 8.67 -0.43
CA ILE A 183 4.95 7.49 -0.81
C ILE A 183 4.02 6.29 -0.92
N ALA A 184 4.40 5.30 -1.73
CA ALA A 184 3.90 3.95 -1.62
C ALA A 184 4.67 3.23 -0.49
N GLY A 185 3.95 2.70 0.48
CA GLY A 185 4.53 2.05 1.65
C GLY A 185 4.28 0.56 1.67
N ALA A 186 5.19 -0.20 2.29
CA ALA A 186 5.06 -1.65 2.38
C ALA A 186 3.79 -2.08 3.13
N GLY A 187 2.98 -2.92 2.50
CA GLY A 187 1.85 -3.59 3.12
C GLY A 187 2.25 -4.85 3.89
N GLY A 188 3.38 -5.48 3.54
CA GLY A 188 3.87 -6.70 4.16
C GLY A 188 4.92 -6.45 5.24
N ALA A 189 4.83 -7.19 6.34
CA ALA A 189 5.73 -7.08 7.48
C ALA A 189 7.22 -7.28 7.12
N PHE A 190 7.51 -8.13 6.14
CA PHE A 190 8.89 -8.40 5.69
C PHE A 190 9.60 -7.12 5.23
N PHE A 191 8.99 -6.38 4.30
CA PHE A 191 9.59 -5.14 3.79
C PHE A 191 9.45 -3.99 4.77
N LEU A 192 8.33 -3.91 5.51
CA LEU A 192 8.13 -2.92 6.55
C LEU A 192 9.22 -2.99 7.63
N SER A 193 9.70 -4.19 7.96
CA SER A 193 10.73 -4.40 8.96
C SER A 193 12.02 -3.63 8.67
N ARG A 194 12.35 -3.38 7.40
CA ARG A 194 13.56 -2.66 6.99
C ARG A 194 13.61 -1.22 7.54
N TYR A 195 12.45 -0.56 7.68
CA TYR A 195 12.38 0.85 8.09
C TYR A 195 11.41 1.12 9.25
N TYR A 196 10.86 0.07 9.85
CA TYR A 196 9.80 0.19 10.86
C TYR A 196 10.18 1.08 12.04
N SER A 197 11.38 0.95 12.59
CA SER A 197 11.85 1.77 13.74
C SER A 197 11.93 3.26 13.45
N LYS A 198 11.93 3.67 12.18
CA LYS A 198 12.00 5.07 11.70
C LYS A 198 10.73 5.53 10.99
N LEU A 199 9.68 4.72 11.04
CA LEU A 199 8.43 4.96 10.30
C LEU A 199 7.83 6.34 10.59
N ALA A 200 7.81 6.77 11.85
CA ALA A 200 7.31 8.10 12.23
C ALA A 200 8.09 9.24 11.55
N GLN A 201 9.40 9.08 11.39
CA GLN A 201 10.26 10.07 10.73
C GLN A 201 10.02 10.09 9.21
N ILE A 202 9.76 8.94 8.61
CA ILE A 202 9.35 8.83 7.19
C ILE A 202 8.01 9.53 6.98
N VAL A 203 7.01 9.26 7.83
CA VAL A 203 5.64 9.77 7.67
C VAL A 203 5.53 11.27 8.01
N ALA A 204 6.41 11.80 8.84
CA ALA A 204 6.35 13.20 9.27
C ALA A 204 6.23 14.21 8.11
N PRO A 205 7.09 14.18 7.06
CA PRO A 205 7.03 15.12 5.93
C PRO A 205 5.92 14.82 4.91
N LEU A 206 5.23 13.68 4.99
CA LEU A 206 4.25 13.25 4.01
C LEU A 206 2.87 13.85 4.24
N ASP A 207 2.08 13.96 3.19
CA ASP A 207 0.63 14.12 3.26
C ASP A 207 -0.04 12.77 3.47
N TYR A 208 0.37 11.75 2.72
CA TYR A 208 -0.11 10.37 2.86
C TYR A 208 1.03 9.35 2.72
N ILE A 209 0.87 8.20 3.37
CA ILE A 209 1.54 6.95 3.06
C ILE A 209 0.50 5.99 2.47
N ASN A 210 0.66 5.65 1.20
CA ASN A 210 -0.20 4.75 0.45
C ASN A 210 0.26 3.32 0.69
N LEU A 211 -0.38 2.60 1.61
CA LEU A 211 0.03 1.23 1.93
C LEU A 211 -0.34 0.29 0.80
N MET A 212 0.62 -0.43 0.26
CA MET A 212 0.39 -1.49 -0.72
C MET A 212 -0.11 -2.76 -0.01
N THR A 213 -1.33 -2.70 0.52
CA THR A 213 -2.01 -3.78 1.24
C THR A 213 -2.67 -4.77 0.28
N TYR A 214 -1.90 -5.16 -0.70
CA TYR A 214 -2.15 -6.20 -1.70
C TYR A 214 -0.81 -6.91 -1.99
N ASP A 215 -0.83 -7.94 -2.81
CA ASP A 215 0.32 -8.82 -3.01
C ASP A 215 0.87 -9.41 -1.70
N LEU A 216 0.00 -9.52 -0.69
CA LEU A 216 0.34 -10.14 0.59
C LEU A 216 0.44 -11.67 0.47
N ALA A 217 -0.01 -12.23 -0.63
CA ALA A 217 0.17 -13.61 -1.03
C ALA A 217 0.20 -13.71 -2.56
N GLY A 218 0.96 -14.66 -3.09
CA GLY A 218 1.09 -14.87 -4.52
C GLY A 218 1.81 -16.17 -4.86
N PRO A 219 2.09 -16.42 -6.14
CA PRO A 219 2.74 -17.64 -6.61
C PRO A 219 4.12 -17.95 -6.01
N TRP A 220 4.77 -16.98 -5.37
CA TRP A 220 6.02 -17.16 -4.61
C TRP A 220 5.84 -17.90 -3.28
N GLU A 221 4.61 -18.04 -2.79
CA GLU A 221 4.30 -18.84 -1.61
C GLU A 221 4.14 -20.32 -1.97
N LYS A 222 4.17 -21.22 -0.99
CA LYS A 222 4.01 -22.65 -1.20
C LYS A 222 2.57 -23.10 -1.30
N ILE A 223 1.65 -22.28 -0.78
CA ILE A 223 0.22 -22.57 -0.72
C ILE A 223 -0.58 -21.36 -1.17
N THR A 224 -1.77 -21.62 -1.70
CA THR A 224 -2.71 -20.57 -2.08
C THR A 224 -3.18 -19.77 -0.86
N ASN A 225 -3.31 -18.47 -1.01
CA ASN A 225 -3.84 -17.59 0.02
C ASN A 225 -4.48 -16.36 -0.62
N HIS A 226 -5.10 -15.51 0.19
CA HIS A 226 -5.71 -14.27 -0.26
C HIS A 226 -4.69 -13.13 -0.30
N GLN A 227 -4.51 -12.51 -1.48
CA GLN A 227 -3.51 -11.45 -1.68
C GLN A 227 -3.81 -10.15 -0.93
N ALA A 228 -5.05 -9.93 -0.51
CA ALA A 228 -5.49 -8.71 0.15
C ALA A 228 -6.57 -8.99 1.20
N ALA A 229 -6.41 -10.10 1.97
CA ALA A 229 -7.30 -10.46 3.06
C ALA A 229 -7.44 -9.33 4.06
N LEU A 230 -8.68 -8.89 4.36
CA LEU A 230 -8.89 -7.85 5.38
C LEU A 230 -8.47 -8.36 6.76
N PHE A 231 -8.85 -9.59 7.11
CA PHE A 231 -8.55 -10.24 8.37
C PHE A 231 -7.95 -11.63 8.16
N GLY A 232 -7.37 -12.20 9.22
CA GLY A 232 -6.81 -13.55 9.18
C GLY A 232 -7.86 -14.65 9.28
N ASP A 233 -7.51 -15.81 8.70
CA ASP A 233 -8.23 -17.06 8.88
C ASP A 233 -7.30 -18.06 9.58
N ALA A 234 -7.79 -18.71 10.65
CA ALA A 234 -7.03 -19.71 11.38
C ALA A 234 -6.66 -20.95 10.54
N ALA A 235 -7.38 -21.18 9.43
CA ALA A 235 -7.04 -22.22 8.46
C ALA A 235 -5.91 -21.81 7.50
N GLY A 236 -5.57 -20.51 7.47
CA GLY A 236 -4.55 -19.96 6.58
C GLY A 236 -3.12 -20.21 7.05
N PRO A 237 -2.14 -19.93 6.18
CA PRO A 237 -0.72 -20.09 6.51
C PRO A 237 -0.26 -19.12 7.59
N THR A 238 0.68 -19.59 8.40
CA THR A 238 1.37 -18.77 9.38
C THR A 238 2.68 -18.24 8.81
N PHE A 239 2.90 -16.94 8.90
CA PHE A 239 4.12 -16.28 8.44
C PHE A 239 4.93 -15.74 9.62
N TYR A 240 5.93 -16.50 10.08
CA TYR A 240 6.64 -16.19 11.32
C TYR A 240 8.16 -15.98 11.16
N ASN A 241 8.80 -16.68 10.23
CA ASN A 241 10.26 -16.76 10.23
C ASN A 241 10.99 -15.55 9.65
N ALA A 242 10.37 -14.80 8.73
CA ALA A 242 11.03 -13.69 8.05
C ALA A 242 11.34 -12.49 8.97
N LEU A 243 10.50 -12.25 9.98
CA LEU A 243 10.71 -11.15 10.95
C LEU A 243 11.84 -11.44 11.94
N ARG A 244 12.10 -12.72 12.19
CA ARG A 244 13.18 -13.15 13.09
C ARG A 244 14.56 -12.80 12.55
N GLU A 245 14.72 -12.79 11.24
CA GLU A 245 15.98 -12.51 10.57
C GLU A 245 16.20 -11.00 10.32
N ALA A 246 15.13 -10.22 10.33
CA ALA A 246 15.22 -8.77 10.22
C ALA A 246 15.65 -8.16 11.55
N ASN A 247 16.94 -7.99 11.76
CA ASN A 247 17.54 -7.40 12.96
C ASN A 247 17.08 -5.93 13.16
N LEU A 248 15.88 -5.74 13.72
CA LEU A 248 15.25 -4.43 13.96
C LEU A 248 15.82 -3.70 15.18
N GLY A 249 16.81 -4.27 15.86
CA GLY A 249 17.29 -3.75 17.16
C GLY A 249 16.28 -3.96 18.29
N TRP A 250 15.20 -4.68 18.04
CA TRP A 250 14.18 -5.01 19.03
C TRP A 250 14.50 -6.33 19.71
N SER A 251 14.12 -6.44 20.98
CA SER A 251 14.15 -7.73 21.65
C SER A 251 13.15 -8.69 21.02
N TRP A 252 13.40 -10.01 21.16
CA TRP A 252 12.46 -11.02 20.71
C TRP A 252 11.04 -10.84 21.27
N GLU A 253 10.93 -10.38 22.49
CA GLU A 253 9.67 -10.11 23.17
C GLU A 253 8.93 -8.91 22.52
N GLU A 254 9.65 -7.87 22.13
CA GLU A 254 9.09 -6.74 21.40
C GLU A 254 8.64 -7.13 19.99
N LEU A 255 9.44 -7.95 19.29
CA LEU A 255 9.09 -8.46 17.98
C LEU A 255 7.84 -9.36 18.03
N THR A 256 7.76 -10.29 18.95
CA THR A 256 6.61 -11.21 19.06
C THR A 256 5.35 -10.50 19.51
N ARG A 257 5.48 -9.39 20.25
CA ARG A 257 4.35 -8.53 20.61
C ARG A 257 3.88 -7.67 19.44
N ALA A 258 4.82 -7.05 18.74
CA ALA A 258 4.51 -6.19 17.60
C ALA A 258 3.99 -6.99 16.39
N PHE A 259 4.50 -8.20 16.22
CA PHE A 259 4.18 -9.06 15.07
C PHE A 259 3.77 -10.45 15.55
N PRO A 260 2.64 -10.61 16.25
CA PRO A 260 2.19 -11.92 16.71
C PRO A 260 1.88 -12.83 15.52
N SER A 261 2.45 -14.04 15.53
CA SER A 261 2.04 -15.13 14.64
C SER A 261 0.60 -15.55 14.99
N PRO A 262 -0.24 -15.86 14.02
CA PRO A 262 -0.02 -16.22 12.61
C PRO A 262 -0.52 -15.18 11.57
N PHE A 263 -0.73 -13.94 11.94
CA PHE A 263 -1.61 -13.01 11.23
C PHE A 263 -0.91 -11.88 10.46
N SER A 264 0.36 -12.00 10.18
CA SER A 264 1.18 -10.90 9.69
C SER A 264 0.95 -10.49 8.23
N LEU A 265 0.18 -11.25 7.46
CA LEU A 265 -0.07 -10.97 6.04
C LEU A 265 -1.56 -10.68 5.77
N THR A 266 -2.08 -9.66 6.45
CA THR A 266 -3.44 -9.14 6.23
C THR A 266 -3.42 -7.63 6.15
N VAL A 267 -4.45 -7.05 5.55
CA VAL A 267 -4.65 -5.60 5.51
C VAL A 267 -4.72 -5.02 6.91
N ASP A 268 -5.46 -5.68 7.82
CA ASP A 268 -5.55 -5.30 9.23
C ASP A 268 -4.17 -5.27 9.90
N ALA A 269 -3.36 -6.32 9.72
CA ALA A 269 -2.03 -6.37 10.29
C ALA A 269 -1.15 -5.21 9.78
N ALA A 270 -1.15 -4.96 8.46
CA ALA A 270 -0.38 -3.86 7.88
C ALA A 270 -0.79 -2.50 8.46
N VAL A 271 -2.09 -2.23 8.54
CA VAL A 271 -2.61 -0.96 9.10
C VAL A 271 -2.26 -0.84 10.59
N GLN A 272 -2.51 -1.90 11.39
CA GLN A 272 -2.25 -1.87 12.82
C GLN A 272 -0.75 -1.73 13.13
N GLN A 273 0.13 -2.35 12.36
CA GLN A 273 1.58 -2.17 12.48
C GLN A 273 1.99 -0.70 12.30
N HIS A 274 1.37 0.02 11.38
CA HIS A 274 1.62 1.46 11.22
C HIS A 274 1.04 2.28 12.39
N LEU A 275 -0.18 1.98 12.83
CA LEU A 275 -0.83 2.65 13.95
C LEU A 275 -0.15 2.42 15.31
N MET A 276 0.59 1.31 15.45
CA MET A 276 1.37 1.02 16.66
C MET A 276 2.54 2.00 16.88
N MET A 277 3.01 2.66 15.82
CA MET A 277 4.11 3.61 15.93
C MET A 277 3.62 4.97 16.41
N GLU A 278 4.19 5.46 17.51
CA GLU A 278 3.95 6.81 17.98
C GLU A 278 4.44 7.82 16.93
N GLY A 279 3.62 8.84 16.64
CA GLY A 279 3.94 9.84 15.62
C GLY A 279 3.49 9.49 14.21
N VAL A 280 2.76 8.37 14.00
CA VAL A 280 2.12 8.02 12.74
C VAL A 280 0.60 8.29 12.84
N PRO A 281 0.10 9.44 12.34
CA PRO A 281 -1.32 9.76 12.41
C PRO A 281 -2.14 8.85 11.48
N SER A 282 -3.24 8.29 11.97
CA SER A 282 -4.15 7.46 11.17
C SER A 282 -4.65 8.17 9.91
N ALA A 283 -4.88 9.48 9.99
CA ALA A 283 -5.34 10.29 8.86
C ALA A 283 -4.32 10.39 7.70
N LYS A 284 -3.04 10.07 7.93
CA LYS A 284 -2.02 10.00 6.87
C LYS A 284 -1.91 8.61 6.24
N ILE A 285 -2.49 7.57 6.85
CA ILE A 285 -2.46 6.21 6.34
C ILE A 285 -3.58 6.05 5.32
N VAL A 286 -3.25 5.63 4.10
CA VAL A 286 -4.18 5.31 3.03
C VAL A 286 -4.07 3.82 2.72
N MET A 287 -5.19 3.09 2.81
CA MET A 287 -5.23 1.65 2.56
C MET A 287 -5.19 1.36 1.06
N GLY A 288 -4.32 0.47 0.62
CA GLY A 288 -4.27 -0.02 -0.76
C GLY A 288 -5.25 -1.16 -1.02
N VAL A 289 -5.85 -1.18 -2.19
CA VAL A 289 -6.68 -2.27 -2.70
C VAL A 289 -6.30 -2.61 -4.14
N PRO A 290 -6.30 -3.91 -4.51
CA PRO A 290 -5.98 -4.30 -5.88
C PRO A 290 -7.22 -4.23 -6.77
N PHE A 291 -7.04 -3.74 -8.01
CA PHE A 291 -8.02 -3.86 -9.09
C PHE A 291 -7.70 -5.05 -10.02
N TYR A 292 -6.99 -6.04 -9.48
CA TYR A 292 -6.54 -7.25 -10.17
C TYR A 292 -6.56 -8.46 -9.25
N GLY A 293 -6.44 -9.65 -9.85
CA GLY A 293 -6.30 -10.90 -9.12
C GLY A 293 -4.97 -11.58 -9.36
N ARG A 294 -4.56 -12.40 -8.40
CA ARG A 294 -3.43 -13.33 -8.48
C ARG A 294 -3.93 -14.74 -8.66
N ALA A 295 -3.39 -15.45 -9.66
CA ALA A 295 -3.86 -16.75 -10.06
C ALA A 295 -2.84 -17.86 -9.80
N PHE A 296 -3.35 -19.07 -9.50
CA PHE A 296 -2.60 -20.27 -9.19
C PHE A 296 -3.12 -21.45 -9.98
N LYS A 297 -2.22 -22.37 -10.40
CA LYS A 297 -2.55 -23.62 -11.06
C LYS A 297 -2.12 -24.85 -10.27
N GLY A 298 -2.72 -26.00 -10.58
CA GLY A 298 -2.41 -27.27 -9.92
C GLY A 298 -2.88 -27.31 -8.47
N VAL A 299 -3.98 -26.62 -8.19
CA VAL A 299 -4.58 -26.49 -6.87
C VAL A 299 -5.53 -27.64 -6.59
N SER A 300 -5.41 -28.29 -5.42
CA SER A 300 -6.31 -29.38 -5.02
C SER A 300 -7.71 -28.85 -4.67
N GLY A 301 -8.75 -29.67 -4.94
CA GLY A 301 -10.16 -29.27 -4.85
C GLY A 301 -10.74 -29.15 -3.43
N SER A 302 -9.98 -29.45 -2.38
CA SER A 302 -10.47 -29.30 -1.00
C SER A 302 -10.65 -27.82 -0.66
N ASN A 303 -11.72 -27.45 0.04
CA ASN A 303 -12.01 -26.10 0.50
C ASN A 303 -12.00 -25.03 -0.61
N GLY A 304 -12.46 -25.38 -1.84
CA GLY A 304 -12.44 -24.45 -2.98
C GLY A 304 -11.06 -23.98 -3.40
N GLY A 305 -10.03 -24.78 -3.10
CA GLY A 305 -8.64 -24.48 -3.43
C GLY A 305 -7.93 -23.53 -2.47
N GLN A 306 -8.58 -23.06 -1.41
CA GLN A 306 -7.94 -22.20 -0.40
C GLN A 306 -6.93 -23.02 0.43
N TYR A 307 -5.80 -22.38 0.75
CA TYR A 307 -4.74 -22.91 1.62
C TYR A 307 -4.20 -24.27 1.17
N SER A 308 -4.20 -24.47 -0.14
CA SER A 308 -3.78 -25.71 -0.80
C SER A 308 -2.42 -25.52 -1.48
N SER A 309 -1.66 -26.62 -1.59
CA SER A 309 -0.45 -26.61 -2.43
C SER A 309 -0.80 -26.33 -3.89
N HIS A 310 0.13 -25.75 -4.62
CA HIS A 310 -0.01 -25.44 -6.04
C HIS A 310 1.29 -25.68 -6.80
N SER A 311 1.22 -25.67 -8.13
CA SER A 311 2.37 -25.85 -9.02
C SER A 311 2.68 -24.60 -9.88
N THR A 312 2.20 -23.45 -9.45
CA THR A 312 2.43 -22.18 -10.17
C THR A 312 3.87 -21.75 -9.99
N PRO A 313 4.61 -21.42 -11.08
CA PRO A 313 5.95 -20.82 -10.97
C PRO A 313 5.90 -19.47 -10.23
N GLY A 314 6.84 -19.29 -9.29
CA GLY A 314 6.95 -18.07 -8.48
C GLY A 314 7.92 -17.03 -9.05
N GLU A 315 8.79 -17.44 -9.99
CA GLU A 315 9.84 -16.58 -10.55
C GLU A 315 9.27 -15.40 -11.35
N ASP A 316 9.95 -14.26 -11.30
CA ASP A 316 9.62 -13.07 -12.08
C ASP A 316 10.81 -12.68 -12.98
N PRO A 317 10.63 -12.53 -14.32
CA PRO A 317 9.38 -12.69 -15.07
C PRO A 317 8.88 -14.14 -15.12
N TYR A 318 7.60 -14.32 -15.53
CA TYR A 318 7.02 -15.66 -15.68
C TYR A 318 7.83 -16.52 -16.66
N PRO A 319 8.39 -17.67 -16.21
CA PRO A 319 9.31 -18.45 -17.03
C PRO A 319 8.61 -19.38 -18.04
N GLY A 320 7.27 -19.54 -17.92
CA GLY A 320 6.50 -20.43 -18.76
C GLY A 320 6.04 -19.81 -20.08
N THR A 321 5.64 -20.67 -21.01
CA THR A 321 5.03 -20.30 -22.29
C THR A 321 3.55 -20.73 -22.38
N ASP A 322 3.06 -21.40 -21.35
CA ASP A 322 1.67 -21.86 -21.23
C ASP A 322 0.82 -20.82 -20.50
N TYR A 323 -0.17 -20.29 -21.18
CA TYR A 323 -1.11 -19.32 -20.60
C TYR A 323 -2.35 -20.04 -20.09
N TRP A 324 -2.17 -20.72 -18.97
CA TRP A 324 -3.09 -21.70 -18.41
C TRP A 324 -4.36 -21.13 -17.76
N LEU A 325 -4.42 -19.82 -17.55
CA LEU A 325 -5.61 -19.18 -16.96
C LEU A 325 -6.71 -19.10 -18.02
N VAL A 326 -7.63 -20.04 -17.95
CA VAL A 326 -8.69 -20.24 -18.94
C VAL A 326 -9.57 -19.00 -19.10
N GLY A 327 -9.77 -18.54 -20.34
CA GLY A 327 -10.57 -17.35 -20.64
C GLY A 327 -9.87 -16.01 -20.38
N CYS A 328 -8.58 -16.03 -20.03
CA CYS A 328 -7.81 -14.81 -19.81
C CYS A 328 -7.07 -14.36 -21.08
N GLU A 329 -7.67 -13.43 -21.82
CA GLU A 329 -7.05 -12.84 -23.02
C GLU A 329 -5.88 -11.93 -22.68
N GLU A 330 -5.98 -11.17 -21.59
CA GLU A 330 -4.89 -10.30 -21.10
C GLU A 330 -3.65 -11.12 -20.77
N CYS A 331 -3.80 -12.30 -20.18
CA CYS A 331 -2.69 -13.17 -19.80
C CYS A 331 -1.85 -13.60 -21.01
N VAL A 332 -2.48 -13.78 -22.18
CA VAL A 332 -1.79 -14.10 -23.42
C VAL A 332 -1.05 -12.90 -23.96
N ARG A 333 -1.68 -11.73 -23.94
CA ARG A 333 -1.10 -10.46 -24.39
C ARG A 333 0.11 -10.06 -23.52
N ASP A 334 -0.05 -10.16 -22.21
CA ASP A 334 0.94 -9.70 -21.24
C ASP A 334 1.95 -10.80 -20.88
N LYS A 335 1.77 -12.00 -21.42
CA LYS A 335 2.62 -13.18 -21.24
C LYS A 335 2.80 -13.59 -19.77
N ASP A 336 1.78 -13.35 -18.96
CA ASP A 336 1.75 -13.78 -17.55
C ASP A 336 0.34 -14.25 -17.14
N PRO A 337 0.12 -15.56 -16.98
CA PRO A 337 -1.17 -16.11 -16.57
C PRO A 337 -1.44 -16.01 -15.05
N ARG A 338 -0.53 -15.43 -14.30
CA ARG A 338 -0.61 -15.31 -12.83
C ARG A 338 -1.34 -14.05 -12.37
N ILE A 339 -1.58 -13.11 -13.30
CA ILE A 339 -2.20 -11.82 -13.02
C ILE A 339 -3.31 -11.57 -14.04
N ALA A 340 -4.50 -11.19 -13.57
CA ALA A 340 -5.60 -10.78 -14.42
C ALA A 340 -6.27 -9.54 -13.85
N SER A 341 -6.56 -8.53 -14.68
CA SER A 341 -7.31 -7.35 -14.25
C SER A 341 -8.72 -7.73 -13.76
N TYR A 342 -9.32 -6.89 -12.92
CA TYR A 342 -10.72 -7.08 -12.51
C TYR A 342 -11.67 -7.20 -13.70
N ARG A 343 -11.48 -6.36 -14.74
CA ARG A 343 -12.21 -6.45 -15.99
C ARG A 343 -12.13 -7.86 -16.62
N GLN A 344 -10.94 -8.44 -16.67
CA GLN A 344 -10.72 -9.76 -17.22
C GLN A 344 -11.38 -10.85 -16.36
N LEU A 345 -11.31 -10.72 -15.03
CA LEU A 345 -11.95 -11.66 -14.09
C LEU A 345 -13.48 -11.66 -14.24
N GLU A 346 -14.10 -10.49 -14.43
CA GLU A 346 -15.53 -10.41 -14.75
C GLU A 346 -15.88 -11.10 -16.05
N GLN A 347 -15.11 -10.89 -17.11
CA GLN A 347 -15.30 -11.56 -18.40
C GLN A 347 -15.18 -13.08 -18.28
N MET A 348 -14.22 -13.56 -17.48
CA MET A 348 -14.05 -14.98 -17.20
C MET A 348 -15.26 -15.58 -16.46
N LEU A 349 -15.84 -14.84 -15.51
CA LEU A 349 -17.07 -15.27 -14.82
C LEU A 349 -18.30 -15.28 -15.74
N GLN A 350 -18.47 -14.25 -16.57
CA GLN A 350 -19.62 -14.11 -17.48
C GLN A 350 -19.53 -15.08 -18.67
N GLY A 351 -18.33 -15.45 -19.09
CA GLY A 351 -18.06 -16.27 -20.27
C GLY A 351 -18.29 -17.77 -20.10
N ASN A 352 -18.81 -18.23 -18.95
CA ASN A 352 -19.05 -19.65 -18.66
C ASN A 352 -17.80 -20.55 -18.81
N TYR A 353 -16.64 -20.03 -18.46
CA TYR A 353 -15.37 -20.79 -18.51
C TYR A 353 -15.21 -21.79 -17.35
N GLY A 354 -16.21 -21.97 -16.51
CA GLY A 354 -16.20 -22.97 -15.43
C GLY A 354 -15.73 -22.43 -14.07
N TYR A 355 -15.48 -21.13 -13.96
CA TYR A 355 -15.16 -20.51 -12.69
C TYR A 355 -16.39 -20.34 -11.81
N GLN A 356 -16.20 -20.54 -10.50
CA GLN A 356 -17.17 -20.20 -9.46
C GLN A 356 -16.60 -19.08 -8.61
N ARG A 357 -17.38 -18.00 -8.40
CA ARG A 357 -17.07 -16.99 -7.38
C ARG A 357 -17.45 -17.57 -6.02
N LEU A 358 -16.50 -17.66 -5.15
CA LEU A 358 -16.65 -18.09 -3.76
C LEU A 358 -16.29 -16.93 -2.82
N TRP A 359 -16.67 -17.06 -1.54
CA TRP A 359 -16.46 -16.04 -0.54
C TRP A 359 -15.86 -16.64 0.72
N ASN A 360 -14.82 -16.00 1.26
CA ASN A 360 -14.31 -16.32 2.59
C ASN A 360 -14.78 -15.25 3.59
N ASP A 361 -15.73 -15.62 4.44
CA ASP A 361 -16.34 -14.69 5.39
C ASP A 361 -15.38 -14.25 6.51
N LYS A 362 -14.36 -15.01 6.83
CA LYS A 362 -13.35 -14.64 7.82
C LYS A 362 -12.40 -13.57 7.29
N THR A 363 -11.91 -13.76 6.07
CA THR A 363 -10.97 -12.82 5.42
C THR A 363 -11.68 -11.66 4.74
N LYS A 364 -13.01 -11.73 4.55
CA LYS A 364 -13.84 -10.77 3.80
C LYS A 364 -13.34 -10.57 2.38
N THR A 365 -12.99 -11.68 1.72
CA THR A 365 -12.46 -11.66 0.35
C THR A 365 -13.19 -12.63 -0.56
N PRO A 366 -13.47 -12.23 -1.83
CA PRO A 366 -13.89 -13.14 -2.88
C PRO A 366 -12.68 -13.90 -3.43
N TYR A 367 -12.97 -15.03 -4.07
CA TYR A 367 -11.99 -15.76 -4.87
C TYR A 367 -12.70 -16.56 -5.96
N LEU A 368 -11.97 -16.85 -7.04
CA LEU A 368 -12.47 -17.73 -8.09
C LEU A 368 -11.84 -19.11 -7.94
N TYR A 369 -12.63 -20.13 -8.14
CA TYR A 369 -12.17 -21.50 -8.22
C TYR A 369 -12.69 -22.20 -9.47
N HIS A 370 -11.80 -22.86 -10.20
CA HIS A 370 -12.12 -23.68 -11.36
C HIS A 370 -11.75 -25.14 -11.05
N ALA A 371 -12.74 -25.93 -10.61
CA ALA A 371 -12.52 -27.27 -10.07
C ALA A 371 -11.91 -28.24 -11.08
N GLN A 372 -12.33 -28.17 -12.35
CA GLN A 372 -11.86 -29.10 -13.39
C GLN A 372 -10.37 -28.93 -13.71
N ASN A 373 -9.85 -27.69 -13.69
CA ASN A 373 -8.47 -27.39 -14.06
C ASN A 373 -7.60 -27.10 -12.84
N GLY A 374 -8.15 -27.13 -11.61
CA GLY A 374 -7.42 -26.80 -10.40
C GLY A 374 -6.84 -25.40 -10.42
N LEU A 375 -7.67 -24.38 -10.77
CA LEU A 375 -7.25 -22.98 -10.80
C LEU A 375 -7.90 -22.21 -9.65
N PHE A 376 -7.09 -21.40 -8.99
CA PHE A 376 -7.55 -20.52 -7.92
C PHE A 376 -7.12 -19.08 -8.22
N VAL A 377 -8.01 -18.10 -8.03
CA VAL A 377 -7.70 -16.70 -8.22
C VAL A 377 -8.18 -15.91 -7.00
N THR A 378 -7.28 -15.26 -6.32
CA THR A 378 -7.59 -14.32 -5.24
C THR A 378 -7.69 -12.90 -5.80
N TYR A 379 -8.72 -12.14 -5.41
CA TYR A 379 -8.96 -10.78 -5.90
C TYR A 379 -9.86 -10.00 -4.92
N ASP A 380 -10.14 -8.76 -5.23
CA ASP A 380 -11.13 -7.93 -4.56
C ASP A 380 -12.26 -7.55 -5.52
N ASP A 381 -13.46 -7.33 -4.99
CA ASP A 381 -14.61 -6.82 -5.72
C ASP A 381 -15.41 -5.79 -4.90
N ALA A 382 -16.53 -5.33 -5.45
CA ALA A 382 -17.38 -4.37 -4.77
C ALA A 382 -17.90 -4.85 -3.40
N GLU A 383 -18.04 -6.18 -3.20
CA GLU A 383 -18.46 -6.73 -1.92
C GLU A 383 -17.35 -6.63 -0.86
N SER A 384 -16.12 -7.02 -1.18
CA SER A 384 -15.00 -6.88 -0.24
C SER A 384 -14.72 -5.42 0.11
N PHE A 385 -14.94 -4.51 -0.84
CA PHE A 385 -14.76 -3.07 -0.61
C PHE A 385 -15.73 -2.47 0.42
N LYS A 386 -16.93 -3.04 0.61
CA LYS A 386 -17.82 -2.61 1.71
C LYS A 386 -17.14 -2.74 3.07
N TYR A 387 -16.51 -3.89 3.29
CA TYR A 387 -15.82 -4.18 4.56
C TYR A 387 -14.57 -3.34 4.72
N LYS A 388 -13.78 -3.18 3.66
CA LYS A 388 -12.58 -2.34 3.65
C LYS A 388 -12.92 -0.87 3.88
N ALA A 389 -13.99 -0.35 3.27
CA ALA A 389 -14.46 1.02 3.50
C ALA A 389 -14.94 1.24 4.95
N LYS A 390 -15.72 0.30 5.51
CA LYS A 390 -16.09 0.34 6.93
C LYS A 390 -14.86 0.32 7.83
N TYR A 391 -13.88 -0.53 7.55
CA TYR A 391 -12.63 -0.58 8.30
C TYR A 391 -11.87 0.76 8.25
N ILE A 392 -11.72 1.37 7.06
CA ILE A 392 -11.08 2.69 6.89
C ILE A 392 -11.75 3.75 7.76
N LYS A 393 -13.10 3.74 7.83
CA LYS A 393 -13.86 4.67 8.67
C LYS A 393 -13.62 4.39 10.16
N GLN A 394 -13.67 3.13 10.58
CA GLN A 394 -13.46 2.71 11.98
C GLN A 394 -12.05 3.06 12.47
N GLN A 395 -11.03 2.85 11.66
CA GLN A 395 -9.63 3.19 11.99
C GLN A 395 -9.29 4.66 11.73
N GLN A 396 -10.23 5.46 11.25
CA GLN A 396 -10.06 6.87 10.92
C GLN A 396 -8.91 7.12 9.92
N LEU A 397 -8.67 6.19 9.00
CA LEU A 397 -7.62 6.30 7.99
C LEU A 397 -7.90 7.47 7.02
N GLY A 398 -6.86 7.94 6.33
CA GLY A 398 -6.92 9.01 5.34
C GLY A 398 -7.81 8.70 4.15
N GLY A 399 -7.85 7.44 3.72
CA GLY A 399 -8.64 7.01 2.58
C GLY A 399 -8.21 5.67 2.01
N VAL A 400 -8.43 5.52 0.71
CA VAL A 400 -8.10 4.33 -0.08
C VAL A 400 -7.23 4.72 -1.28
N MET A 401 -6.27 3.86 -1.61
CA MET A 401 -5.50 3.89 -2.85
C MET A 401 -5.73 2.58 -3.61
N PHE A 402 -5.63 2.61 -4.93
CA PHE A 402 -5.76 1.38 -5.72
C PHE A 402 -4.77 1.32 -6.89
N TRP A 403 -4.30 0.12 -7.12
CA TRP A 403 -3.50 -0.27 -8.27
C TRP A 403 -4.36 -1.11 -9.21
N HIS A 404 -4.65 -0.66 -10.45
CA HIS A 404 -4.57 0.69 -10.99
C HIS A 404 -5.82 0.98 -11.86
N LEU A 405 -6.05 2.25 -12.24
CA LEU A 405 -7.23 2.71 -12.97
C LEU A 405 -7.56 1.87 -14.23
N GLY A 406 -6.53 1.45 -14.96
CA GLY A 406 -6.69 0.66 -16.19
C GLY A 406 -7.13 -0.79 -15.99
N GLN A 407 -7.23 -1.26 -14.75
CA GLN A 407 -7.64 -2.63 -14.42
C GLN A 407 -9.10 -2.76 -13.98
N ASP A 408 -9.77 -1.64 -13.71
CA ASP A 408 -11.23 -1.64 -13.52
C ASP A 408 -11.95 -2.04 -14.81
N ASN A 409 -13.20 -2.47 -14.69
CA ASN A 409 -14.00 -2.70 -15.87
C ASN A 409 -14.34 -1.37 -16.59
N ARG A 410 -14.91 -1.49 -17.81
CA ARG A 410 -15.19 -0.30 -18.63
C ARG A 410 -16.15 0.68 -17.96
N ASN A 411 -17.07 0.19 -17.14
CA ASN A 411 -18.02 1.02 -16.42
C ASN A 411 -17.36 1.76 -15.24
N GLY A 412 -16.27 1.23 -14.69
CA GLY A 412 -15.62 1.74 -13.47
C GLY A 412 -16.35 1.31 -12.21
N ASP A 413 -16.80 0.05 -12.17
CA ASP A 413 -17.66 -0.44 -11.10
C ASP A 413 -16.93 -0.50 -9.75
N LEU A 414 -15.62 -0.81 -9.72
CA LEU A 414 -14.84 -0.79 -8.49
C LEU A 414 -14.64 0.63 -7.97
N LEU A 415 -14.32 1.57 -8.85
CA LEU A 415 -14.18 2.99 -8.47
C LEU A 415 -15.53 3.55 -7.98
N ALA A 416 -16.62 3.23 -8.69
CA ALA A 416 -17.97 3.64 -8.29
C ALA A 416 -18.38 3.05 -6.93
N ALA A 417 -17.99 1.79 -6.66
CA ALA A 417 -18.23 1.15 -5.37
C ALA A 417 -17.49 1.89 -4.24
N LEU A 418 -16.21 2.23 -4.42
CA LEU A 418 -15.43 2.99 -3.45
C LEU A 418 -16.07 4.35 -3.17
N ASP A 419 -16.44 5.10 -4.24
CA ASP A 419 -17.08 6.40 -4.09
C ASP A 419 -18.41 6.28 -3.33
N ARG A 420 -19.24 5.30 -3.67
CA ARG A 420 -20.49 5.03 -2.96
C ARG A 420 -20.29 4.78 -1.46
N TYR A 421 -19.34 3.90 -1.11
CA TYR A 421 -19.12 3.52 0.29
C TYR A 421 -18.53 4.63 1.15
N PHE A 422 -17.89 5.61 0.55
CA PHE A 422 -17.36 6.77 1.27
C PHE A 422 -18.26 8.01 1.22
N ASN A 423 -18.95 8.26 0.12
CA ASN A 423 -19.55 9.55 -0.16
C ASN A 423 -21.08 9.54 -0.35
N ALA A 424 -21.71 8.38 -0.63
CA ALA A 424 -23.15 8.35 -0.84
C ALA A 424 -23.90 8.56 0.50
N ALA A 425 -24.80 9.52 0.50
CA ALA A 425 -25.57 9.89 1.70
C ALA A 425 -26.58 8.79 2.13
N ASP A 426 -26.99 7.94 1.21
CA ASP A 426 -27.91 6.81 1.42
C ASP A 426 -27.21 5.50 1.80
N TYR A 427 -25.87 5.50 1.85
CA TYR A 427 -25.12 4.30 2.22
C TYR A 427 -24.88 4.23 3.71
N ASP A 428 -25.50 3.23 4.35
CA ASP A 428 -25.33 2.92 5.76
C ASP A 428 -24.63 1.57 5.94
N ASP A 429 -23.48 1.58 6.59
CA ASP A 429 -22.70 0.38 6.94
C ASP A 429 -22.83 -0.02 8.42
N SER A 430 -23.75 0.60 9.18
CA SER A 430 -23.91 0.36 10.61
C SER A 430 -24.21 -1.12 10.93
N GLN A 431 -25.03 -1.76 10.09
CA GLN A 431 -25.42 -3.16 10.24
C GLN A 431 -24.48 -4.15 9.53
N LEU A 432 -23.43 -3.67 8.86
CA LEU A 432 -22.48 -4.55 8.18
C LEU A 432 -21.65 -5.33 9.21
N ASP A 433 -21.82 -6.65 9.27
CA ASP A 433 -21.08 -7.52 10.20
C ASP A 433 -19.64 -7.74 9.70
N MET A 434 -18.66 -7.26 10.46
CA MET A 434 -17.25 -7.43 10.17
C MET A 434 -16.76 -8.88 10.38
N GLY A 435 -17.61 -9.78 10.87
CA GLY A 435 -17.35 -11.21 11.02
C GLY A 435 -16.32 -11.55 12.12
N THR A 436 -15.96 -12.84 12.16
CA THR A 436 -15.09 -13.44 13.16
C THR A 436 -13.66 -13.70 12.68
N GLY A 437 -13.25 -13.07 11.60
CA GLY A 437 -11.87 -13.13 11.12
C GLY A 437 -10.87 -12.66 12.17
N LEU A 438 -9.68 -13.25 12.17
CA LEU A 438 -8.66 -12.97 13.18
C LEU A 438 -8.12 -11.54 13.01
N ARG A 439 -8.18 -10.76 14.07
CA ARG A 439 -7.66 -9.39 14.14
C ARG A 439 -6.20 -9.42 14.57
N TYR A 440 -5.43 -8.48 14.07
CA TYR A 440 -4.10 -8.25 14.56
C TYR A 440 -4.13 -7.74 16.01
N THR A 441 -3.33 -8.36 16.87
CA THR A 441 -3.32 -8.06 18.32
C THR A 441 -2.01 -7.45 18.80
N GLY A 442 -1.13 -7.04 17.87
CA GLY A 442 0.11 -6.35 18.22
C GLY A 442 -0.15 -5.04 18.95
N VAL A 443 0.73 -4.69 19.88
CA VAL A 443 0.66 -3.48 20.69
C VAL A 443 1.99 -2.76 20.60
N GLY A 444 1.93 -1.47 20.29
CA GLY A 444 3.09 -0.57 20.22
C GLY A 444 2.80 0.80 20.81
N PRO A 445 3.77 1.72 20.83
CA PRO A 445 3.62 3.03 21.47
C PRO A 445 2.43 3.86 20.96
N GLY A 446 2.05 3.68 19.69
CA GLY A 446 0.95 4.42 19.05
C GLY A 446 -0.45 3.95 19.42
N ASN A 447 -0.64 2.65 19.66
CA ASN A 447 -1.95 2.02 19.95
C ASN A 447 -2.02 1.35 21.32
N LEU A 448 -1.21 1.80 22.29
CA LEU A 448 -1.26 1.29 23.65
C LEU A 448 -2.68 1.38 24.23
N PRO A 449 -3.17 0.32 24.91
CA PRO A 449 -4.48 0.34 25.56
C PRO A 449 -4.52 1.39 26.69
N ILE A 450 -5.70 1.93 26.95
CA ILE A 450 -5.94 2.74 28.14
C ILE A 450 -5.98 1.81 29.35
N MET A 451 -5.13 2.06 30.33
CA MET A 451 -4.96 1.22 31.52
C MET A 451 -4.87 2.09 32.77
N THR A 452 -5.20 1.50 33.90
CA THR A 452 -4.95 2.07 35.23
C THR A 452 -3.82 1.29 35.91
N ALA A 453 -2.89 2.00 36.53
CA ALA A 453 -1.84 1.41 37.36
C ALA A 453 -1.48 2.39 38.49
N PRO A 454 -0.97 1.90 39.64
CA PRO A 454 -0.44 2.77 40.70
C PRO A 454 0.65 3.71 40.17
N ALA A 455 0.73 4.91 40.70
CA ALA A 455 1.82 5.83 40.36
C ALA A 455 3.18 5.22 40.71
N TYR A 456 4.18 5.48 39.88
CA TYR A 456 5.57 5.15 40.19
C TYR A 456 6.02 5.90 41.43
N VAL A 457 6.67 5.18 42.32
CA VAL A 457 7.23 5.73 43.57
C VAL A 457 8.76 5.60 43.52
N PRO A 458 9.53 6.71 43.47
CA PRO A 458 10.99 6.66 43.48
C PRO A 458 11.53 5.91 44.72
N GLY A 459 12.58 5.11 44.54
CA GLY A 459 13.19 4.33 45.60
C GLY A 459 12.46 3.03 45.98
N THR A 460 11.35 2.75 45.34
CA THR A 460 10.65 1.46 45.50
C THR A 460 11.29 0.38 44.62
N THR A 461 11.45 -0.83 45.16
CA THR A 461 11.88 -1.98 44.39
C THR A 461 10.65 -2.70 43.79
N TYR A 462 10.63 -2.85 42.48
CA TYR A 462 9.54 -3.47 41.77
C TYR A 462 9.86 -4.91 41.37
N ALA A 463 8.90 -5.80 41.59
CA ALA A 463 8.99 -7.19 41.14
C ALA A 463 8.79 -7.31 39.61
N GLN A 464 9.19 -8.43 39.02
CA GLN A 464 8.92 -8.72 37.63
C GLN A 464 7.41 -8.68 37.33
N GLY A 465 7.04 -8.03 36.23
CA GLY A 465 5.63 -7.88 35.81
C GLY A 465 4.87 -6.76 36.55
N ALA A 466 5.49 -6.04 37.50
CA ALA A 466 4.84 -4.94 38.20
C ALA A 466 4.44 -3.83 37.22
N LEU A 467 3.21 -3.31 37.39
CA LEU A 467 2.67 -2.22 36.59
C LEU A 467 2.70 -0.91 37.40
N VAL A 468 3.20 0.16 36.77
CA VAL A 468 3.17 1.50 37.37
C VAL A 468 2.79 2.56 36.32
N SER A 469 2.12 3.64 36.74
CA SER A 469 1.87 4.79 35.90
C SER A 469 3.00 5.84 36.08
N TYR A 470 3.55 6.34 34.97
CA TYR A 470 4.58 7.36 34.96
C TYR A 470 4.56 8.15 33.64
N GLN A 471 4.54 9.48 33.73
CA GLN A 471 4.54 10.39 32.58
C GLN A 471 3.49 10.07 31.50
N GLY A 472 2.24 9.78 31.92
CA GLY A 472 1.12 9.53 31.02
C GLY A 472 1.05 8.10 30.44
N TYR A 473 1.96 7.23 30.84
CA TYR A 473 1.99 5.83 30.40
C TYR A 473 1.94 4.86 31.56
N VAL A 474 1.48 3.63 31.26
CA VAL A 474 1.62 2.46 32.13
C VAL A 474 2.84 1.67 31.68
N TRP A 475 3.70 1.39 32.63
CA TRP A 475 4.96 0.67 32.43
C TRP A 475 4.95 -0.65 33.19
N GLN A 476 5.57 -1.67 32.60
CA GLN A 476 5.74 -3.00 33.20
C GLN A 476 7.21 -3.32 33.34
N THR A 477 7.60 -3.87 34.50
CA THR A 477 8.97 -4.37 34.70
C THR A 477 9.19 -5.66 33.93
N LYS A 478 10.28 -5.76 33.17
CA LYS A 478 10.68 -6.97 32.42
C LYS A 478 11.24 -8.08 33.33
N TRP A 479 11.92 -7.67 34.40
CA TRP A 479 12.47 -8.56 35.41
C TRP A 479 12.28 -7.96 36.82
N GLY A 480 12.67 -8.71 37.86
CA GLY A 480 12.50 -8.28 39.25
C GLY A 480 13.62 -7.38 39.79
N TYR A 481 13.35 -6.81 40.93
CA TYR A 481 14.30 -5.94 41.68
C TYR A 481 14.66 -4.64 40.96
N ILE A 482 13.73 -4.04 40.21
CA ILE A 482 13.92 -2.80 39.49
C ILE A 482 13.69 -1.61 40.45
N THR A 483 14.66 -0.70 40.52
CA THR A 483 14.59 0.55 41.30
C THR A 483 14.72 1.80 40.43
N SER A 484 15.11 1.62 39.15
CA SER A 484 15.21 2.72 38.19
C SER A 484 13.85 3.32 37.85
N ALA A 485 13.82 4.56 37.37
CA ALA A 485 12.59 5.17 36.87
C ALA A 485 12.13 4.55 35.55
N PRO A 486 10.82 4.44 35.32
CA PRO A 486 10.30 3.98 34.04
C PRO A 486 10.84 4.79 32.86
N GLY A 487 11.34 4.11 31.85
CA GLY A 487 11.92 4.72 30.64
C GLY A 487 13.37 5.20 30.78
N SER A 488 13.99 5.07 31.95
CA SER A 488 15.41 5.46 32.15
C SER A 488 16.39 4.37 31.68
N ASP A 489 15.92 3.13 31.54
CA ASP A 489 16.70 1.98 31.09
C ASP A 489 15.83 0.92 30.41
N SER A 490 16.44 -0.18 29.98
CA SER A 490 15.77 -1.30 29.32
C SER A 490 14.94 -2.20 30.24
N ALA A 491 14.91 -1.95 31.54
CA ALA A 491 14.19 -2.75 32.53
C ALA A 491 12.67 -2.56 32.46
N TRP A 492 12.23 -1.47 31.86
CA TRP A 492 10.83 -1.11 31.75
C TRP A 492 10.29 -1.25 30.34
N LEU A 493 9.06 -1.64 30.23
CA LEU A 493 8.32 -1.78 29.01
C LEU A 493 7.06 -0.94 29.08
N LYS A 494 6.85 -0.09 28.09
CA LYS A 494 5.63 0.73 27.96
C LYS A 494 4.49 -0.18 27.48
N VAL A 495 3.45 -0.38 28.27
CA VAL A 495 2.36 -1.37 28.00
C VAL A 495 0.97 -0.73 27.91
N GLY A 496 0.80 0.50 28.34
CA GLY A 496 -0.48 1.21 28.29
C GLY A 496 -0.33 2.72 28.36
N ARG A 497 -1.44 3.44 28.10
CA ARG A 497 -1.58 4.88 28.37
C ARG A 497 -2.44 5.04 29.63
N VAL A 498 -2.17 6.06 30.42
CA VAL A 498 -3.04 6.43 31.53
C VAL A 498 -4.32 7.07 30.97
N ALA A 499 -5.47 6.76 31.60
CA ALA A 499 -6.78 7.30 31.22
C ALA A 499 -6.84 8.84 31.36
#